data_e4d656e006e6b4d6b15712d5e8ed4b94
#
_entry.id   e4d656e006e6b4d6b15712d5e8ed4b94
#
_cell.length_a   1.000
_cell.length_b   1.000
_cell.length_c   1.000
_cell.angle_alpha   90.00
_cell.angle_beta   90.00
_cell.angle_gamma   90.00
#
_symmetry.space_group_name_H-M   'P 1'
#
loop_
_entity.id
_entity.type
_entity.pdbx_description
1 polymer ?
#
loop_
_entity_poly.entity_id
_entity_poly.type
_entity_poly.pdbx_seq_one_letter_code
_entity_poly.pdbx_strand_id
1 'polypeptide(L)'
;MEKLNAQLLNDVVLDYSNSDKIYKLARDYDRLEQGSGAFSFYLRAADMSPGKTLDEKWLQYKCMILSSFIFDRSDSRNLSTEGLLKIAIETLPSRPEAYYFLAKHKAENRDDWREAAMFAMIGLSLPDDGYFAKDNDVGYPGVNALRLLYARAKWKGDGRDESKNLAFNLKYKNKLDAQTDEGATKLLEEHGYPSTLPYLKEDNFRYKFPFNGIEAIDKNYSRHFQDMFVLSVLDGKRNGTFVEIGSGHPELFNNTLLLEKEFGWNGISLDNSERMAHIFSRQRSTNITLADGANTDYKILFKQQCLEQHIDFLRINAEKASIDALGNIPFDKHEFGIIQFQHNSVWWGPNFKEESRKLLKQIGYILLVGDVAVDENSSYEDWWVHPMYANYKSAMKSNSKINFAWNYMMEKL
;
A
#
# COMPACT_ATOMS: atom_id res chain seq x y z
N MET A 1 27.80 -15.61 32.93
CA MET A 1 28.51 -14.48 32.32
C MET A 1 29.35 -15.01 31.17
N GLU A 2 29.05 -14.61 29.98
CA GLU A 2 29.91 -14.88 28.83
C GLU A 2 31.28 -14.19 29.03
N LYS A 3 32.37 -14.85 28.64
CA LYS A 3 33.72 -14.31 28.80
C LYS A 3 34.32 -14.01 27.42
N LEU A 4 35.17 -13.00 27.38
CA LEU A 4 35.99 -12.71 26.21
C LEU A 4 36.80 -13.96 25.82
N ASN A 5 36.93 -14.22 24.51
CA ASN A 5 37.72 -15.31 24.00
C ASN A 5 39.21 -14.98 24.18
N ALA A 6 39.81 -15.54 25.24
CA ALA A 6 41.21 -15.30 25.60
C ALA A 6 42.19 -15.75 24.50
N GLN A 7 41.86 -16.82 23.76
CA GLN A 7 42.69 -17.28 22.65
C GLN A 7 42.70 -16.26 21.51
N LEU A 8 41.51 -15.74 21.13
CA LEU A 8 41.40 -14.74 20.09
C LEU A 8 42.10 -13.42 20.46
N LEU A 9 41.99 -13.01 21.74
CA LEU A 9 42.72 -11.83 22.23
C LEU A 9 44.24 -12.04 22.09
N ASN A 10 44.74 -13.18 22.49
CA ASN A 10 46.17 -13.51 22.36
C ASN A 10 46.62 -13.56 20.90
N ASP A 11 45.81 -14.15 20.00
CA ASP A 11 46.10 -14.21 18.58
C ASP A 11 46.15 -12.80 17.92
N VAL A 12 45.32 -11.87 18.38
CA VAL A 12 45.36 -10.47 17.91
C VAL A 12 46.59 -9.74 18.46
N VAL A 13 46.97 -10.00 19.71
CA VAL A 13 48.19 -9.41 20.28
C VAL A 13 49.44 -9.88 19.53
N LEU A 14 49.50 -11.14 19.10
CA LEU A 14 50.61 -11.70 18.34
C LEU A 14 50.65 -11.26 16.90
N ASP A 15 49.52 -10.95 16.30
CA ASP A 15 49.38 -10.48 14.93
C ASP A 15 48.38 -9.34 14.83
N TYR A 16 48.78 -8.15 15.27
CA TYR A 16 47.96 -6.95 15.33
C TYR A 16 47.71 -6.29 13.96
N SER A 17 48.21 -6.89 12.87
CA SER A 17 47.96 -6.47 11.48
C SER A 17 46.84 -7.25 10.79
N ASN A 18 46.36 -8.34 11.38
CA ASN A 18 45.35 -9.18 10.77
C ASN A 18 43.94 -8.62 10.99
N SER A 19 43.42 -7.99 9.99
CA SER A 19 42.11 -7.30 10.02
C SER A 19 40.94 -8.24 10.39
N ASP A 20 40.95 -9.50 9.91
CA ASP A 20 39.88 -10.47 10.21
C ASP A 20 39.87 -10.91 11.67
N LYS A 21 41.05 -11.13 12.26
CA LYS A 21 41.16 -11.45 13.67
C LYS A 21 40.74 -10.29 14.56
N ILE A 22 41.15 -9.08 14.19
CA ILE A 22 40.74 -7.84 14.89
C ILE A 22 39.23 -7.66 14.80
N TYR A 23 38.59 -7.88 13.63
CA TYR A 23 37.14 -7.85 13.46
C TYR A 23 36.41 -8.85 14.34
N LYS A 24 36.87 -10.09 14.39
CA LYS A 24 36.31 -11.13 15.28
C LYS A 24 36.40 -10.73 16.76
N LEU A 25 37.51 -10.13 17.18
CA LEU A 25 37.66 -9.61 18.52
C LEU A 25 36.71 -8.45 18.80
N ALA A 26 36.51 -7.54 17.84
CA ALA A 26 35.52 -6.46 17.95
C ALA A 26 34.11 -7.02 18.16
N ARG A 27 33.74 -8.08 17.41
CA ARG A 27 32.45 -8.77 17.58
C ARG A 27 32.29 -9.41 18.97
N ASP A 28 33.36 -9.97 19.54
CA ASP A 28 33.32 -10.50 20.91
C ASP A 28 33.09 -9.40 21.94
N TYR A 29 33.76 -8.24 21.82
CA TYR A 29 33.52 -7.10 22.68
C TYR A 29 32.08 -6.56 22.54
N ASP A 30 31.55 -6.50 21.32
CA ASP A 30 30.18 -6.03 21.06
C ASP A 30 29.13 -6.97 21.67
N ARG A 31 29.30 -8.28 21.53
CA ARG A 31 28.46 -9.30 22.16
C ARG A 31 28.47 -9.23 23.70
N LEU A 32 29.59 -8.82 24.28
CA LEU A 32 29.73 -8.58 25.71
C LEU A 32 29.27 -7.18 26.16
N GLU A 33 28.64 -6.42 25.28
CA GLU A 33 28.18 -5.05 25.52
C GLU A 33 29.31 -4.07 25.95
N GLN A 34 30.55 -4.38 25.59
CA GLN A 34 31.72 -3.54 25.86
C GLN A 34 31.95 -2.57 24.68
N GLY A 35 31.05 -1.60 24.51
CA GLY A 35 30.98 -0.73 23.33
C GLY A 35 32.29 -0.01 23.02
N SER A 36 32.99 0.54 24.01
CA SER A 36 34.25 1.27 23.73
C SER A 36 35.35 0.36 23.17
N GLY A 37 35.43 -0.89 23.68
CA GLY A 37 36.35 -1.89 23.15
C GLY A 37 35.96 -2.32 21.73
N ALA A 38 34.67 -2.66 21.53
CA ALA A 38 34.14 -3.03 20.26
C ALA A 38 34.40 -1.94 19.18
N PHE A 39 34.09 -0.71 19.52
CA PHE A 39 34.30 0.45 18.61
C PHE A 39 35.77 0.60 18.20
N SER A 40 36.69 0.57 19.18
CA SER A 40 38.12 0.71 18.92
C SER A 40 38.63 -0.39 18.00
N PHE A 41 38.20 -1.63 18.22
CA PHE A 41 38.63 -2.77 17.40
C PHE A 41 37.94 -2.79 16.04
N TYR A 42 36.69 -2.33 15.88
CA TYR A 42 36.09 -2.17 14.55
C TYR A 42 36.85 -1.15 13.70
N LEU A 43 37.15 0.03 14.26
CA LEU A 43 37.95 1.03 13.55
C LEU A 43 39.32 0.48 13.18
N ARG A 44 39.98 -0.24 14.11
CA ARG A 44 41.29 -0.83 13.84
C ARG A 44 41.22 -1.90 12.74
N ALA A 45 40.19 -2.75 12.74
CA ALA A 45 40.00 -3.74 11.67
C ALA A 45 39.83 -3.08 10.30
N ALA A 46 39.08 -1.99 10.25
CA ALA A 46 38.92 -1.22 9.03
C ALA A 46 40.23 -0.59 8.52
N ASP A 47 41.02 0.01 9.45
CA ASP A 47 42.33 0.59 9.13
C ASP A 47 43.34 -0.44 8.62
N MET A 48 43.31 -1.65 9.21
CA MET A 48 44.22 -2.72 8.83
C MET A 48 43.81 -3.44 7.54
N SER A 49 42.57 -3.26 7.08
CA SER A 49 42.12 -3.81 5.80
C SER A 49 42.62 -2.95 4.65
N PRO A 50 43.38 -3.51 3.68
CA PRO A 50 43.97 -2.70 2.60
C PRO A 50 42.92 -2.05 1.65
N GLY A 51 41.69 -2.56 1.59
CA GLY A 51 40.63 -2.05 0.74
C GLY A 51 40.85 -2.23 -0.78
N LYS A 52 41.73 -3.15 -1.17
CA LYS A 52 42.08 -3.42 -2.58
C LYS A 52 41.10 -4.40 -3.24
N THR A 53 40.68 -5.40 -2.50
CA THR A 53 39.69 -6.39 -2.97
C THR A 53 38.29 -6.03 -2.49
N LEU A 54 37.26 -6.68 -3.08
CA LEU A 54 35.88 -6.47 -2.68
C LEU A 54 35.62 -6.97 -1.24
N ASP A 55 36.23 -8.08 -0.86
CA ASP A 55 36.14 -8.63 0.51
C ASP A 55 36.76 -7.69 1.54
N GLU A 56 37.91 -7.10 1.24
CA GLU A 56 38.54 -6.10 2.11
C GLU A 56 37.71 -4.84 2.26
N LYS A 57 37.10 -4.35 1.18
CA LYS A 57 36.15 -3.22 1.23
C LYS A 57 34.90 -3.60 1.99
N TRP A 58 34.41 -4.82 1.86
CA TRP A 58 33.27 -5.32 2.62
C TRP A 58 33.55 -5.34 4.12
N LEU A 59 34.75 -5.76 4.51
CA LEU A 59 35.18 -5.70 5.91
C LEU A 59 35.19 -4.27 6.44
N GLN A 60 35.78 -3.31 5.72
CA GLN A 60 35.77 -1.89 6.08
C GLN A 60 34.34 -1.36 6.21
N TYR A 61 33.49 -1.67 5.24
CA TYR A 61 32.09 -1.28 5.19
C TYR A 61 31.29 -1.78 6.42
N LYS A 62 31.42 -3.08 6.75
CA LYS A 62 30.78 -3.65 7.94
C LYS A 62 31.27 -2.98 9.22
N CYS A 63 32.55 -2.75 9.35
CA CYS A 63 33.12 -2.10 10.52
C CYS A 63 32.54 -0.69 10.73
N MET A 64 32.34 0.09 9.70
CA MET A 64 31.75 1.43 9.79
C MET A 64 30.30 1.36 10.23
N ILE A 65 29.50 0.46 9.66
CA ILE A 65 28.09 0.28 10.06
C ILE A 65 27.99 -0.16 11.52
N LEU A 66 28.74 -1.18 11.93
CA LEU A 66 28.70 -1.68 13.30
C LEU A 66 29.20 -0.64 14.31
N SER A 67 30.22 0.13 13.94
CA SER A 67 30.68 1.27 14.76
C SER A 67 29.57 2.33 14.93
N SER A 68 28.79 2.58 13.89
CA SER A 68 27.69 3.55 13.96
C SER A 68 26.61 3.16 14.97
N PHE A 69 26.32 1.85 15.13
CA PHE A 69 25.35 1.36 16.13
C PHE A 69 25.80 1.57 17.57
N ILE A 70 27.11 1.56 17.83
CA ILE A 70 27.66 1.84 19.15
C ILE A 70 27.44 3.32 19.51
N PHE A 71 27.65 4.22 18.57
CA PHE A 71 27.35 5.64 18.77
C PHE A 71 25.86 5.92 18.92
N ASP A 72 25.03 5.28 18.15
CA ASP A 72 23.57 5.42 18.22
C ASP A 72 23.02 5.05 19.60
N ARG A 73 23.63 4.04 20.25
CA ARG A 73 23.29 3.61 21.62
C ARG A 73 23.85 4.54 22.72
N SER A 74 24.92 5.25 22.46
CA SER A 74 25.70 5.95 23.50
C SER A 74 25.72 7.47 23.40
N ASP A 75 25.43 8.06 22.24
CA ASP A 75 25.54 9.50 22.00
C ASP A 75 24.24 10.12 21.52
N SER A 76 23.67 11.00 22.35
CA SER A 76 22.45 11.76 22.00
C SER A 76 22.66 12.79 20.86
N ARG A 77 23.89 13.12 20.50
CA ARG A 77 24.20 14.07 19.43
C ARG A 77 24.21 13.46 18.03
N ASN A 78 24.40 12.14 17.92
CA ASN A 78 24.27 11.33 16.70
C ASN A 78 25.11 11.76 15.46
N LEU A 79 26.03 12.71 15.61
CA LEU A 79 26.85 13.21 14.50
C LEU A 79 27.81 12.14 13.96
N SER A 80 28.39 11.38 14.88
CA SER A 80 29.34 10.31 14.54
C SER A 80 28.65 9.14 13.84
N THR A 81 27.41 8.81 14.21
CA THR A 81 26.60 7.79 13.54
C THR A 81 26.42 8.13 12.07
N GLU A 82 25.98 9.33 11.75
CA GLU A 82 25.82 9.79 10.35
C GLU A 82 27.14 9.79 9.59
N GLY A 83 28.21 10.26 10.22
CA GLY A 83 29.55 10.30 9.62
C GLY A 83 30.07 8.92 9.26
N LEU A 84 29.93 7.95 10.17
CA LEU A 84 30.36 6.55 9.93
C LEU A 84 29.54 5.87 8.82
N LEU A 85 28.23 6.10 8.77
CA LEU A 85 27.39 5.55 7.72
C LEU A 85 27.69 6.18 6.35
N LYS A 86 28.06 7.46 6.28
CA LYS A 86 28.55 8.11 5.05
C LYS A 86 29.87 7.51 4.59
N ILE A 87 30.82 7.28 5.47
CA ILE A 87 32.09 6.60 5.14
C ILE A 87 31.81 5.17 4.62
N ALA A 88 30.86 4.44 5.22
CA ALA A 88 30.46 3.14 4.69
C ALA A 88 29.93 3.26 3.23
N ILE A 89 29.04 4.21 2.96
CA ILE A 89 28.53 4.47 1.62
C ILE A 89 29.68 4.79 0.63
N GLU A 90 30.64 5.62 1.01
CA GLU A 90 31.78 5.95 0.18
C GLU A 90 32.68 4.73 -0.09
N THR A 91 32.79 3.82 0.89
CA THR A 91 33.58 2.59 0.76
C THR A 91 32.97 1.60 -0.24
N LEU A 92 31.64 1.38 -0.17
CA LEU A 92 30.88 0.51 -1.08
C LEU A 92 29.54 1.15 -1.46
N PRO A 93 29.53 2.10 -2.41
CA PRO A 93 28.33 2.87 -2.77
C PRO A 93 27.24 2.05 -3.46
N SER A 94 27.56 0.86 -3.96
CA SER A 94 26.59 -0.06 -4.59
C SER A 94 25.81 -0.93 -3.61
N ARG A 95 26.04 -0.81 -2.30
CA ARG A 95 25.41 -1.66 -1.27
C ARG A 95 24.29 -0.92 -0.53
N PRO A 96 23.10 -1.53 -0.37
CA PRO A 96 21.92 -0.88 0.22
C PRO A 96 21.94 -0.75 1.74
N GLU A 97 22.74 -1.54 2.47
CA GLU A 97 22.67 -1.63 3.91
C GLU A 97 22.93 -0.29 4.61
N ALA A 98 24.02 0.40 4.24
CA ALA A 98 24.35 1.70 4.84
C ALA A 98 23.32 2.77 4.50
N TYR A 99 22.73 2.74 3.33
CA TYR A 99 21.62 3.64 2.96
C TYR A 99 20.38 3.38 3.80
N TYR A 100 20.06 2.11 4.07
CA TYR A 100 18.96 1.73 4.97
C TYR A 100 19.18 2.31 6.38
N PHE A 101 20.35 2.06 6.97
CA PHE A 101 20.63 2.52 8.32
C PHE A 101 20.73 4.04 8.41
N LEU A 102 21.24 4.71 7.38
CA LEU A 102 21.28 6.17 7.32
C LEU A 102 19.86 6.75 7.17
N ALA A 103 19.03 6.18 6.31
CA ALA A 103 17.63 6.57 6.17
C ALA A 103 16.86 6.37 7.48
N LYS A 104 17.06 5.24 8.16
CA LYS A 104 16.48 4.95 9.47
C LYS A 104 16.91 5.96 10.52
N HIS A 105 18.21 6.25 10.61
CA HIS A 105 18.76 7.24 11.52
C HIS A 105 18.15 8.66 11.28
N LYS A 106 18.01 9.06 10.01
CA LYS A 106 17.38 10.33 9.65
C LYS A 106 15.91 10.39 10.08
N ALA A 107 15.16 9.31 9.87
CA ALA A 107 13.76 9.19 10.24
C ALA A 107 13.55 9.19 11.76
N GLU A 108 14.23 8.28 12.47
CA GLU A 108 13.95 7.98 13.88
C GLU A 108 14.67 8.93 14.86
N ASN A 109 15.90 9.35 14.54
CA ASN A 109 16.74 10.13 15.47
C ASN A 109 16.80 11.62 15.11
N ARG A 110 16.46 12.00 13.88
CA ARG A 110 16.52 13.40 13.42
C ARG A 110 15.16 13.97 13.01
N ASP A 111 14.12 13.12 12.91
CA ASP A 111 12.80 13.48 12.37
C ASP A 111 12.87 14.11 10.96
N ASP A 112 13.96 13.82 10.22
CA ASP A 112 14.19 14.30 8.87
C ASP A 112 13.69 13.27 7.84
N TRP A 113 12.38 13.24 7.67
CA TRP A 113 11.69 12.32 6.78
C TRP A 113 12.02 12.56 5.30
N ARG A 114 12.40 13.79 4.94
CA ARG A 114 12.79 14.12 3.56
C ARG A 114 14.12 13.46 3.18
N GLU A 115 15.17 13.64 4.02
CA GLU A 115 16.45 12.96 3.81
C GLU A 115 16.30 11.43 3.96
N ALA A 116 15.49 10.96 4.90
CA ALA A 116 15.19 9.55 5.02
C ALA A 116 14.61 8.96 3.72
N ALA A 117 13.63 9.64 3.10
CA ALA A 117 13.07 9.22 1.81
C ALA A 117 14.13 9.22 0.69
N MET A 118 15.00 10.24 0.66
CA MET A 118 16.07 10.32 -0.33
C MET A 118 17.05 9.15 -0.23
N PHE A 119 17.57 8.87 0.96
CA PHE A 119 18.51 7.77 1.15
C PHE A 119 17.86 6.41 0.91
N ALA A 120 16.62 6.22 1.37
CA ALA A 120 15.89 4.98 1.09
C ALA A 120 15.66 4.77 -0.42
N MET A 121 15.32 5.81 -1.16
CA MET A 121 15.16 5.75 -2.62
C MET A 121 16.47 5.39 -3.32
N ILE A 122 17.59 6.00 -2.92
CA ILE A 122 18.91 5.66 -3.48
C ILE A 122 19.21 4.17 -3.22
N GLY A 123 19.06 3.71 -1.98
CA GLY A 123 19.27 2.29 -1.64
C GLY A 123 18.38 1.33 -2.44
N LEU A 124 17.13 1.71 -2.75
CA LEU A 124 16.21 0.91 -3.58
C LEU A 124 16.58 0.90 -5.08
N SER A 125 17.34 1.87 -5.55
CA SER A 125 17.79 1.95 -6.94
C SER A 125 19.03 1.12 -7.22
N LEU A 126 19.69 0.62 -6.17
CA LEU A 126 20.92 -0.17 -6.30
C LEU A 126 20.62 -1.60 -6.79
N PRO A 127 21.51 -2.19 -7.60
CA PRO A 127 21.35 -3.57 -8.02
C PRO A 127 21.51 -4.53 -6.83
N ASP A 128 20.67 -5.56 -6.79
CA ASP A 128 20.84 -6.69 -5.89
C ASP A 128 21.76 -7.71 -6.60
N ASP A 129 23.05 -7.59 -6.37
CA ASP A 129 24.04 -8.48 -6.99
C ASP A 129 24.22 -9.82 -6.27
N GLY A 130 23.59 -9.98 -5.09
CA GLY A 130 23.63 -11.20 -4.29
C GLY A 130 25.03 -11.60 -3.77
N TYR A 131 26.07 -10.80 -4.04
CA TYR A 131 27.47 -11.15 -3.75
C TYR A 131 27.68 -11.45 -2.26
N PHE A 132 27.11 -10.62 -1.36
CA PHE A 132 27.18 -10.81 0.09
C PHE A 132 25.89 -11.34 0.73
N ALA A 133 25.00 -11.95 -0.03
CA ALA A 133 23.68 -12.39 0.43
C ALA A 133 23.73 -13.37 1.62
N LYS A 134 24.88 -14.05 1.83
CA LYS A 134 25.07 -15.00 2.93
C LYS A 134 25.69 -14.38 4.19
N ASP A 135 26.24 -13.16 4.10
CA ASP A 135 26.88 -12.44 5.20
C ASP A 135 26.01 -11.25 5.58
N ASN A 136 25.18 -11.43 6.60
CA ASN A 136 24.36 -10.35 7.17
C ASN A 136 24.81 -9.98 8.59
N ASP A 137 26.09 -9.85 8.79
CA ASP A 137 26.68 -9.47 10.09
C ASP A 137 26.18 -8.12 10.62
N VAL A 138 25.78 -7.23 9.72
CA VAL A 138 25.25 -5.91 10.06
C VAL A 138 23.75 -5.91 10.40
N GLY A 139 23.07 -7.03 10.24
CA GLY A 139 21.64 -7.15 10.57
C GLY A 139 20.72 -6.33 9.66
N TYR A 140 21.04 -6.21 8.37
CA TYR A 140 20.18 -5.57 7.39
C TYR A 140 18.91 -6.42 7.16
N PRO A 141 17.70 -5.87 7.38
CA PRO A 141 16.48 -6.66 7.30
C PRO A 141 15.98 -6.91 5.88
N GLY A 142 16.73 -6.45 4.87
CA GLY A 142 16.43 -6.70 3.47
C GLY A 142 15.66 -5.58 2.77
N VAL A 143 15.48 -5.77 1.46
CA VAL A 143 14.90 -4.76 0.56
C VAL A 143 13.44 -4.39 0.90
N ASN A 144 12.68 -5.31 1.46
CA ASN A 144 11.29 -5.03 1.83
C ASN A 144 11.20 -4.09 3.03
N ALA A 145 12.11 -4.20 4.01
CA ALA A 145 12.21 -3.24 5.11
C ALA A 145 12.62 -1.84 4.62
N LEU A 146 13.50 -1.78 3.63
CA LEU A 146 13.88 -0.52 2.98
C LEU A 146 12.70 0.10 2.20
N ARG A 147 11.88 -0.71 1.51
CA ARG A 147 10.63 -0.26 0.87
C ARG A 147 9.64 0.28 1.88
N LEU A 148 9.49 -0.39 3.03
CA LEU A 148 8.62 0.08 4.11
C LEU A 148 9.10 1.41 4.68
N LEU A 149 10.41 1.54 4.92
CA LEU A 149 10.99 2.80 5.41
C LEU A 149 10.75 3.95 4.42
N TYR A 150 10.95 3.70 3.12
CA TYR A 150 10.64 4.67 2.07
C TYR A 150 9.17 5.08 2.06
N ALA A 151 8.26 4.10 2.12
CA ALA A 151 6.81 4.37 2.16
C ALA A 151 6.43 5.20 3.40
N ARG A 152 6.98 4.92 4.58
CA ARG A 152 6.77 5.70 5.82
C ARG A 152 7.33 7.11 5.69
N ALA A 153 8.52 7.25 5.13
CA ALA A 153 9.14 8.56 4.93
C ALA A 153 8.31 9.44 3.98
N LYS A 154 7.71 8.85 2.94
CA LYS A 154 6.76 9.55 2.08
C LYS A 154 5.46 9.92 2.80
N TRP A 155 4.97 9.07 3.70
CA TRP A 155 3.79 9.37 4.51
C TRP A 155 3.98 10.56 5.45
N LYS A 156 5.12 10.61 6.12
CA LYS A 156 5.47 11.71 7.03
C LYS A 156 5.89 12.99 6.30
N GLY A 157 6.37 12.88 5.06
CA GLY A 157 6.69 13.99 4.16
C GLY A 157 5.52 14.37 3.25
N ASP A 158 5.83 14.78 2.02
CA ASP A 158 4.86 15.39 1.09
C ASP A 158 4.26 14.37 0.09
N GLY A 159 4.46 13.07 0.29
CA GLY A 159 4.11 12.03 -0.70
C GLY A 159 3.05 11.04 -0.26
N ARG A 160 1.91 11.51 0.31
CA ARG A 160 0.87 10.63 0.86
C ARG A 160 0.31 9.60 -0.14
N ASP A 161 0.02 9.99 -1.37
CA ASP A 161 -0.50 9.09 -2.39
C ASP A 161 0.54 8.07 -2.84
N GLU A 162 1.80 8.49 -2.98
CA GLU A 162 2.91 7.59 -3.26
C GLU A 162 3.13 6.60 -2.12
N SER A 163 3.11 7.06 -0.87
CA SER A 163 3.19 6.22 0.32
C SER A 163 2.13 5.13 0.34
N LYS A 164 0.88 5.49 0.09
CA LYS A 164 -0.25 4.56 0.00
C LYS A 164 0.01 3.46 -1.03
N ASN A 165 0.37 3.85 -2.26
CA ASN A 165 0.65 2.90 -3.34
C ASN A 165 1.83 1.97 -3.02
N LEU A 166 2.87 2.51 -2.38
CA LEU A 166 4.03 1.74 -1.94
C LEU A 166 3.65 0.73 -0.85
N ALA A 167 2.87 1.15 0.15
CA ALA A 167 2.40 0.28 1.23
C ALA A 167 1.53 -0.88 0.69
N PHE A 168 0.63 -0.61 -0.24
CA PHE A 168 -0.16 -1.64 -0.92
C PHE A 168 0.70 -2.63 -1.69
N ASN A 169 1.59 -2.13 -2.54
CA ASN A 169 2.47 -3.01 -3.31
C ASN A 169 3.36 -3.86 -2.40
N LEU A 170 3.83 -3.29 -1.30
CA LEU A 170 4.63 -4.01 -0.32
C LEU A 170 3.82 -5.13 0.32
N LYS A 171 2.66 -4.82 0.90
CA LYS A 171 1.83 -5.78 1.64
C LYS A 171 1.33 -6.95 0.77
N TYR A 172 0.90 -6.67 -0.46
CA TYR A 172 0.14 -7.64 -1.24
C TYR A 172 0.90 -8.29 -2.41
N LYS A 173 2.07 -7.76 -2.79
CA LYS A 173 2.87 -8.29 -3.91
C LYS A 173 4.20 -8.91 -3.49
N ASN A 174 4.53 -8.87 -2.20
CA ASN A 174 5.80 -9.38 -1.70
C ASN A 174 5.56 -10.41 -0.61
N LYS A 175 6.44 -11.40 -0.54
CA LYS A 175 6.52 -12.27 0.63
C LYS A 175 7.30 -11.51 1.70
N LEU A 176 6.65 -11.14 2.79
CA LEU A 176 7.21 -10.35 3.87
C LEU A 176 7.61 -11.21 5.07
N ASP A 177 8.60 -10.76 5.82
CA ASP A 177 8.80 -11.19 7.19
C ASP A 177 7.74 -10.56 8.11
N ALA A 178 7.55 -11.13 9.31
CA ALA A 178 6.49 -10.71 10.23
C ALA A 178 6.58 -9.22 10.60
N GLN A 179 7.78 -8.68 10.83
CA GLN A 179 7.97 -7.29 11.22
C GLN A 179 7.64 -6.32 10.09
N THR A 180 8.06 -6.63 8.87
CA THR A 180 7.77 -5.82 7.68
C THR A 180 6.29 -5.89 7.33
N ASP A 181 5.65 -7.06 7.50
CA ASP A 181 4.22 -7.24 7.27
C ASP A 181 3.37 -6.42 8.25
N GLU A 182 3.67 -6.49 9.54
CA GLU A 182 3.03 -5.67 10.57
C GLU A 182 3.20 -4.17 10.29
N GLY A 183 4.41 -3.78 9.92
CA GLY A 183 4.72 -2.39 9.59
C GLY A 183 3.98 -1.86 8.38
N ALA A 184 3.82 -2.66 7.33
CA ALA A 184 3.05 -2.32 6.14
C ALA A 184 1.54 -2.24 6.46
N THR A 185 1.04 -3.17 7.27
CA THR A 185 -0.33 -3.18 7.78
C THR A 185 -0.64 -1.88 8.52
N LYS A 186 0.19 -1.53 9.51
CA LYS A 186 0.02 -0.30 10.29
C LYS A 186 0.04 0.96 9.43
N LEU A 187 0.92 1.02 8.44
CA LEU A 187 0.98 2.16 7.52
C LEU A 187 -0.30 2.26 6.67
N LEU A 188 -0.87 1.13 6.24
CA LEU A 188 -2.16 1.10 5.54
C LEU A 188 -3.31 1.57 6.44
N GLU A 189 -3.31 1.18 7.71
CA GLU A 189 -4.29 1.66 8.71
C GLU A 189 -4.18 3.17 8.91
N GLU A 190 -2.97 3.72 9.01
CA GLU A 190 -2.73 5.17 9.07
C GLU A 190 -3.25 5.90 7.81
N HIS A 191 -3.28 5.24 6.66
CA HIS A 191 -3.94 5.72 5.44
C HIS A 191 -5.47 5.55 5.45
N GLY A 192 -6.04 5.05 6.54
CA GLY A 192 -7.47 4.77 6.65
C GLY A 192 -7.92 3.53 5.89
N TYR A 193 -7.02 2.57 5.66
CA TYR A 193 -7.35 1.29 5.05
C TYR A 193 -7.42 0.20 6.12
N PRO A 194 -8.49 -0.61 6.13
CA PRO A 194 -8.54 -1.74 7.04
C PRO A 194 -7.42 -2.74 6.71
N SER A 195 -6.82 -3.32 7.75
CA SER A 195 -5.73 -4.29 7.64
C SER A 195 -6.12 -5.57 6.90
N THR A 196 -7.39 -5.87 6.85
CA THR A 196 -7.98 -7.04 6.21
C THR A 196 -9.10 -6.65 5.25
N LEU A 197 -9.15 -7.30 4.09
CA LEU A 197 -10.37 -7.29 3.27
C LEU A 197 -11.48 -7.96 4.07
N PRO A 198 -12.72 -7.45 4.03
CA PRO A 198 -13.81 -8.09 4.74
C PRO A 198 -13.98 -9.52 4.24
N TYR A 199 -13.87 -10.48 5.16
CA TYR A 199 -14.22 -11.87 4.89
C TYR A 199 -15.72 -12.04 5.15
N LEU A 200 -16.40 -12.72 4.24
CA LEU A 200 -17.84 -12.95 4.35
C LEU A 200 -18.20 -14.07 5.31
N LYS A 201 -17.25 -14.96 5.61
CA LYS A 201 -17.42 -16.13 6.49
C LYS A 201 -16.71 -15.88 7.82
N GLU A 202 -17.28 -15.01 8.64
CA GLU A 202 -16.94 -14.93 10.07
C GLU A 202 -17.95 -15.73 10.88
N ASP A 203 -17.51 -16.60 11.79
CA ASP A 203 -18.33 -17.54 12.53
C ASP A 203 -19.49 -16.93 13.33
N ASN A 204 -19.46 -15.61 13.58
CA ASN A 204 -20.45 -14.90 14.37
C ASN A 204 -21.28 -13.87 13.59
N PHE A 205 -21.12 -13.81 12.26
CA PHE A 205 -21.81 -12.84 11.41
C PHE A 205 -22.36 -13.48 10.14
N ARG A 206 -23.47 -12.97 9.66
CA ARG A 206 -24.02 -13.32 8.36
C ARG A 206 -24.33 -12.08 7.52
N TYR A 207 -24.39 -12.29 6.22
CA TYR A 207 -24.75 -11.25 5.27
C TYR A 207 -26.27 -11.00 5.32
N LYS A 208 -26.71 -9.74 5.47
CA LYS A 208 -28.14 -9.38 5.61
C LYS A 208 -28.98 -9.57 4.36
N PHE A 209 -28.34 -9.41 3.20
CA PHE A 209 -29.02 -9.35 1.91
C PHE A 209 -28.55 -10.49 0.99
N PRO A 210 -28.89 -11.75 1.30
CA PRO A 210 -28.42 -12.89 0.54
C PRO A 210 -28.92 -12.82 -0.92
N PHE A 211 -28.18 -13.44 -1.81
CA PHE A 211 -28.47 -13.53 -3.24
C PHE A 211 -27.98 -14.87 -3.80
N ASN A 212 -28.43 -15.24 -5.00
CA ASN A 212 -28.06 -16.49 -5.63
C ASN A 212 -26.57 -16.61 -5.88
N GLY A 213 -25.92 -17.64 -5.32
CA GLY A 213 -24.49 -17.92 -5.46
C GLY A 213 -23.61 -17.29 -4.37
N ILE A 214 -24.19 -16.65 -3.34
CA ILE A 214 -23.44 -16.07 -2.23
C ILE A 214 -22.64 -17.13 -1.45
N GLU A 215 -23.13 -18.35 -1.38
CA GLU A 215 -22.51 -19.47 -0.69
C GLU A 215 -21.14 -19.87 -1.28
N ALA A 216 -20.94 -19.56 -2.57
CA ALA A 216 -19.68 -19.84 -3.27
C ALA A 216 -18.62 -18.76 -3.07
N ILE A 217 -18.97 -17.64 -2.44
CA ILE A 217 -18.06 -16.50 -2.25
C ILE A 217 -17.35 -16.63 -0.91
N ASP A 218 -16.01 -16.73 -0.95
CA ASP A 218 -15.19 -16.76 0.26
C ASP A 218 -14.88 -15.35 0.78
N LYS A 219 -14.65 -14.40 -0.13
CA LYS A 219 -14.35 -13.00 0.19
C LYS A 219 -14.86 -12.07 -0.90
N ASN A 220 -15.21 -10.84 -0.53
CA ASN A 220 -15.39 -9.76 -1.48
C ASN A 220 -14.06 -9.02 -1.73
N TYR A 221 -14.01 -8.22 -2.79
CA TYR A 221 -12.81 -7.47 -3.17
C TYR A 221 -12.96 -5.95 -2.96
N SER A 222 -14.18 -5.47 -2.90
CA SER A 222 -14.45 -4.06 -2.60
C SER A 222 -14.14 -3.73 -1.15
N ARG A 223 -13.85 -2.46 -0.88
CA ARG A 223 -13.48 -1.99 0.47
C ARG A 223 -14.63 -2.06 1.47
N HIS A 224 -15.85 -1.75 1.01
CA HIS A 224 -17.03 -1.59 1.87
C HIS A 224 -18.26 -2.28 1.30
N PHE A 225 -18.08 -3.51 0.78
CA PHE A 225 -19.16 -4.35 0.24
C PHE A 225 -19.88 -3.79 -0.99
N GLN A 226 -19.24 -2.90 -1.76
CA GLN A 226 -19.84 -2.33 -2.97
C GLN A 226 -20.20 -3.40 -4.00
N ASP A 227 -19.31 -4.36 -4.25
CA ASP A 227 -19.53 -5.52 -5.11
C ASP A 227 -20.69 -6.41 -4.61
N MET A 228 -20.73 -6.66 -3.30
CA MET A 228 -21.79 -7.44 -2.66
C MET A 228 -23.15 -6.72 -2.73
N PHE A 229 -23.17 -5.39 -2.57
CA PHE A 229 -24.38 -4.60 -2.74
C PHE A 229 -24.94 -4.75 -4.16
N VAL A 230 -24.10 -4.66 -5.20
CA VAL A 230 -24.49 -4.84 -6.59
C VAL A 230 -25.14 -6.21 -6.79
N LEU A 231 -24.48 -7.28 -6.30
CA LEU A 231 -25.00 -8.64 -6.39
C LEU A 231 -26.31 -8.82 -5.63
N SER A 232 -26.46 -8.20 -4.46
CA SER A 232 -27.71 -8.25 -3.70
C SER A 232 -28.87 -7.57 -4.42
N VAL A 233 -28.64 -6.41 -5.05
CA VAL A 233 -29.66 -5.72 -5.81
C VAL A 233 -30.09 -6.52 -7.04
N LEU A 234 -29.15 -7.19 -7.70
CA LEU A 234 -29.36 -7.92 -8.94
C LEU A 234 -29.53 -9.44 -8.76
N ASP A 235 -29.71 -9.88 -7.49
CA ASP A 235 -29.93 -11.28 -7.12
C ASP A 235 -28.87 -12.24 -7.67
N GLY A 236 -27.60 -11.89 -7.55
CA GLY A 236 -26.50 -12.71 -8.05
C GLY A 236 -26.41 -12.82 -9.57
N LYS A 237 -26.87 -11.79 -10.30
CA LYS A 237 -26.84 -11.78 -11.76
C LYS A 237 -25.49 -12.21 -12.30
N ARG A 238 -25.50 -13.17 -13.23
CA ARG A 238 -24.32 -13.58 -13.99
C ARG A 238 -24.29 -12.90 -15.35
N ASN A 239 -23.07 -12.76 -15.91
CA ASN A 239 -22.82 -12.17 -17.22
C ASN A 239 -23.42 -10.75 -17.36
N GLY A 240 -23.36 -9.98 -16.29
CA GLY A 240 -23.76 -8.58 -16.29
C GLY A 240 -22.71 -7.67 -16.93
N THR A 241 -23.04 -6.40 -17.04
CA THR A 241 -22.17 -5.38 -17.65
C THR A 241 -21.88 -4.23 -16.70
N PHE A 242 -20.65 -3.68 -16.77
CA PHE A 242 -20.28 -2.53 -15.96
C PHE A 242 -19.49 -1.46 -16.72
N VAL A 243 -19.56 -0.24 -16.19
CA VAL A 243 -18.63 0.86 -16.46
C VAL A 243 -18.03 1.31 -15.14
N GLU A 244 -16.71 1.34 -15.04
CA GLU A 244 -15.98 1.76 -13.85
C GLU A 244 -15.06 2.93 -14.18
N ILE A 245 -15.29 4.09 -13.57
CA ILE A 245 -14.54 5.34 -13.77
C ILE A 245 -13.70 5.60 -12.53
N GLY A 246 -12.37 5.63 -12.68
CA GLY A 246 -11.42 5.65 -11.58
C GLY A 246 -11.29 4.27 -10.95
N SER A 247 -10.82 3.29 -11.74
CA SER A 247 -10.75 1.88 -11.33
C SER A 247 -9.75 1.61 -10.21
N GLY A 248 -8.67 2.40 -10.14
CA GLY A 248 -7.60 2.19 -9.18
C GLY A 248 -6.87 0.86 -9.38
N HIS A 249 -6.56 0.18 -8.28
CA HIS A 249 -5.86 -1.11 -8.35
C HIS A 249 -6.80 -2.22 -8.86
N PRO A 250 -6.34 -3.09 -9.79
CA PRO A 250 -7.19 -4.11 -10.41
C PRO A 250 -7.74 -5.18 -9.46
N GLU A 251 -7.08 -5.41 -8.32
CA GLU A 251 -7.48 -6.43 -7.35
C GLU A 251 -7.85 -5.86 -5.98
N LEU A 252 -7.11 -4.84 -5.51
CA LEU A 252 -7.26 -4.34 -4.14
C LEU A 252 -8.32 -3.26 -4.07
N PHE A 253 -9.35 -3.49 -3.27
CA PHE A 253 -10.51 -2.60 -3.11
C PHE A 253 -11.22 -2.28 -4.44
N ASN A 254 -11.15 -3.22 -5.38
CA ASN A 254 -11.78 -3.09 -6.67
C ASN A 254 -13.23 -3.57 -6.62
N ASN A 255 -14.16 -2.75 -7.11
CA ASN A 255 -15.59 -2.99 -6.97
C ASN A 255 -16.15 -3.90 -8.07
N THR A 256 -15.36 -4.22 -9.11
CA THR A 256 -15.80 -5.00 -10.26
C THR A 256 -15.09 -6.36 -10.37
N LEU A 257 -14.02 -6.60 -9.60
CA LEU A 257 -13.27 -7.84 -9.69
C LEU A 257 -14.10 -9.08 -9.31
N LEU A 258 -14.87 -9.00 -8.21
CA LEU A 258 -15.77 -10.10 -7.82
C LEU A 258 -16.79 -10.40 -8.92
N LEU A 259 -17.36 -9.36 -9.51
CA LEU A 259 -18.35 -9.45 -10.58
C LEU A 259 -17.74 -10.14 -11.81
N GLU A 260 -16.55 -9.72 -12.24
CA GLU A 260 -15.84 -10.32 -13.35
C GLU A 260 -15.47 -11.79 -13.07
N LYS A 261 -14.77 -12.02 -11.94
CA LYS A 261 -14.11 -13.28 -11.66
C LYS A 261 -15.09 -14.42 -11.33
N GLU A 262 -16.06 -14.14 -10.46
CA GLU A 262 -16.96 -15.17 -9.93
C GLU A 262 -18.32 -15.18 -10.63
N PHE A 263 -18.75 -14.06 -11.22
CA PHE A 263 -20.06 -13.92 -11.86
C PHE A 263 -19.99 -13.73 -13.38
N GLY A 264 -18.78 -13.70 -13.97
CA GLY A 264 -18.61 -13.65 -15.43
C GLY A 264 -19.01 -12.32 -16.06
N TRP A 265 -19.00 -11.23 -15.30
CA TRP A 265 -19.34 -9.92 -15.83
C TRP A 265 -18.29 -9.38 -16.79
N ASN A 266 -18.70 -8.58 -17.75
CA ASN A 266 -17.84 -7.88 -18.68
C ASN A 266 -18.07 -6.38 -18.60
N GLY A 267 -17.09 -5.58 -19.03
CA GLY A 267 -17.25 -4.14 -18.98
C GLY A 267 -15.98 -3.39 -19.34
N ILE A 268 -16.03 -2.09 -19.08
CA ILE A 268 -14.89 -1.21 -19.28
C ILE A 268 -14.53 -0.50 -17.98
N SER A 269 -13.24 -0.35 -17.75
CA SER A 269 -12.68 0.47 -16.68
C SER A 269 -11.89 1.63 -17.26
N LEU A 270 -11.93 2.77 -16.59
CA LEU A 270 -11.12 3.95 -16.91
C LEU A 270 -10.26 4.32 -15.71
N ASP A 271 -9.03 4.70 -15.98
CA ASP A 271 -8.12 5.28 -14.97
C ASP A 271 -7.19 6.30 -15.63
N ASN A 272 -6.82 7.36 -14.91
CA ASN A 272 -5.88 8.36 -15.41
C ASN A 272 -4.42 8.01 -15.07
N SER A 273 -4.18 6.94 -14.32
CA SER A 273 -2.86 6.46 -13.97
C SER A 273 -2.37 5.44 -14.99
N GLU A 274 -1.37 5.80 -15.76
CA GLU A 274 -0.68 4.90 -16.71
C GLU A 274 -0.20 3.61 -16.02
N ARG A 275 0.31 3.74 -14.78
CA ARG A 275 0.74 2.60 -13.99
C ARG A 275 -0.42 1.66 -13.63
N MET A 276 -1.56 2.20 -13.21
CA MET A 276 -2.72 1.38 -12.86
C MET A 276 -3.30 0.72 -14.10
N ALA A 277 -3.43 1.44 -15.20
CA ALA A 277 -3.85 0.89 -16.48
C ALA A 277 -2.94 -0.26 -16.95
N HIS A 278 -1.62 -0.11 -16.82
CA HIS A 278 -0.66 -1.17 -17.17
C HIS A 278 -0.78 -2.41 -16.27
N ILE A 279 -0.96 -2.24 -14.97
CA ILE A 279 -1.15 -3.37 -14.05
C ILE A 279 -2.49 -4.06 -14.34
N PHE A 280 -3.55 -3.28 -14.52
CA PHE A 280 -4.91 -3.75 -14.80
C PHE A 280 -4.94 -4.63 -16.05
N SER A 281 -4.37 -4.17 -17.17
CA SER A 281 -4.32 -4.90 -18.44
C SER A 281 -3.61 -6.27 -18.37
N ARG A 282 -2.82 -6.51 -17.32
CA ARG A 282 -2.11 -7.78 -17.09
C ARG A 282 -2.84 -8.71 -16.12
N GLN A 283 -3.74 -8.19 -15.31
CA GLN A 283 -4.38 -8.94 -14.22
C GLN A 283 -5.88 -9.17 -14.43
N ARG A 284 -6.49 -8.40 -15.34
CA ARG A 284 -7.93 -8.45 -15.61
C ARG A 284 -8.20 -8.86 -17.05
N SER A 285 -9.32 -9.52 -17.26
CA SER A 285 -9.78 -9.90 -18.60
C SER A 285 -10.63 -8.83 -19.27
N THR A 286 -11.19 -7.90 -18.51
CA THR A 286 -11.96 -6.77 -19.00
C THR A 286 -11.07 -5.61 -19.47
N ASN A 287 -11.62 -4.75 -20.33
CA ASN A 287 -10.88 -3.65 -20.92
C ASN A 287 -10.62 -2.52 -19.95
N ILE A 288 -9.44 -1.90 -20.05
CA ILE A 288 -9.13 -0.63 -19.40
C ILE A 288 -8.72 0.41 -20.43
N THR A 289 -9.21 1.64 -20.24
CA THR A 289 -8.84 2.82 -21.02
C THR A 289 -8.06 3.79 -20.13
N LEU A 290 -6.87 4.18 -20.56
CA LEU A 290 -6.12 5.27 -19.93
C LEU A 290 -6.78 6.59 -20.33
N ALA A 291 -7.54 7.18 -19.43
CA ALA A 291 -8.31 8.40 -19.70
C ALA A 291 -8.63 9.18 -18.42
N ASP A 292 -8.74 10.49 -18.55
CA ASP A 292 -9.27 11.36 -17.50
C ASP A 292 -10.82 11.32 -17.51
N GLY A 293 -11.40 10.94 -16.38
CA GLY A 293 -12.85 10.82 -16.24
C GLY A 293 -13.61 12.13 -16.52
N ALA A 294 -13.05 13.30 -16.16
CA ALA A 294 -13.69 14.60 -16.42
C ALA A 294 -13.70 15.00 -17.89
N ASN A 295 -12.64 14.61 -18.63
CA ASN A 295 -12.43 15.07 -20.00
C ASN A 295 -12.75 14.00 -21.07
N THR A 296 -13.30 12.87 -20.67
CA THR A 296 -13.63 11.76 -21.56
C THR A 296 -14.95 12.03 -22.29
N ASP A 297 -14.96 11.86 -23.63
CA ASP A 297 -16.19 11.78 -24.42
C ASP A 297 -16.82 10.38 -24.30
N TYR A 298 -17.71 10.22 -23.33
CA TYR A 298 -18.35 8.93 -23.08
C TYR A 298 -19.26 8.47 -24.21
N LYS A 299 -19.80 9.38 -25.06
CA LYS A 299 -20.61 8.98 -26.22
C LYS A 299 -19.75 8.24 -27.24
N ILE A 300 -18.56 8.77 -27.50
CA ILE A 300 -17.59 8.13 -28.40
C ILE A 300 -17.08 6.83 -27.77
N LEU A 301 -16.67 6.87 -26.50
CA LEU A 301 -16.12 5.70 -25.81
C LEU A 301 -17.11 4.54 -25.76
N PHE A 302 -18.36 4.77 -25.34
CA PHE A 302 -19.38 3.73 -25.23
C PHE A 302 -19.73 3.13 -26.58
N LYS A 303 -19.75 3.95 -27.64
CA LYS A 303 -19.91 3.46 -29.02
C LYS A 303 -18.73 2.59 -29.47
N GLN A 304 -17.49 3.01 -29.21
CA GLN A 304 -16.28 2.23 -29.55
C GLN A 304 -16.22 0.89 -28.82
N GLN A 305 -16.70 0.85 -27.58
CA GLN A 305 -16.75 -0.36 -26.76
C GLN A 305 -18.02 -1.18 -26.99
N CYS A 306 -18.87 -0.77 -27.93
CA CYS A 306 -20.14 -1.45 -28.27
C CYS A 306 -21.04 -1.70 -27.06
N LEU A 307 -21.10 -0.74 -26.12
CA LEU A 307 -21.95 -0.88 -24.93
C LEU A 307 -23.43 -0.79 -25.34
N GLU A 308 -24.23 -1.68 -24.74
CA GLU A 308 -25.68 -1.69 -24.93
C GLU A 308 -26.35 -0.47 -24.28
N GLN A 309 -27.62 -0.23 -24.59
CA GLN A 309 -28.39 0.84 -23.98
C GLN A 309 -28.52 0.65 -22.46
N HIS A 310 -28.72 -0.60 -22.02
CA HIS A 310 -28.83 -0.95 -20.61
C HIS A 310 -27.53 -1.54 -20.09
N ILE A 311 -26.94 -0.92 -19.07
CA ILE A 311 -25.72 -1.34 -18.38
C ILE A 311 -26.08 -1.60 -16.92
N ASP A 312 -25.66 -2.74 -16.37
CA ASP A 312 -26.08 -3.14 -15.03
C ASP A 312 -25.49 -2.28 -13.92
N PHE A 313 -24.24 -1.84 -14.07
CA PHE A 313 -23.53 -1.15 -13.01
C PHE A 313 -22.63 -0.02 -13.53
N LEU A 314 -22.76 1.15 -12.93
CA LEU A 314 -21.86 2.29 -13.10
C LEU A 314 -21.21 2.62 -11.75
N ARG A 315 -19.88 2.63 -11.73
CA ARG A 315 -19.10 3.13 -10.61
C ARG A 315 -18.33 4.39 -10.99
N ILE A 316 -18.41 5.44 -10.17
CA ILE A 316 -17.65 6.67 -10.36
C ILE A 316 -16.85 6.98 -9.09
N ASN A 317 -15.51 6.93 -9.22
CA ASN A 317 -14.54 7.31 -8.20
C ASN A 317 -13.32 7.97 -8.86
N ALA A 318 -13.51 9.13 -9.47
CA ALA A 318 -12.45 9.90 -10.12
C ALA A 318 -12.01 11.11 -9.27
N GLU A 319 -12.11 10.99 -7.96
CA GLU A 319 -11.77 12.06 -6.99
C GLU A 319 -12.50 13.38 -7.31
N LYS A 320 -11.74 14.47 -7.50
CA LYS A 320 -12.32 15.78 -7.85
C LYS A 320 -13.01 15.78 -9.23
N ALA A 321 -12.61 14.89 -10.13
CA ALA A 321 -13.21 14.75 -11.45
C ALA A 321 -14.55 13.98 -11.45
N SER A 322 -14.99 13.44 -10.31
CA SER A 322 -16.18 12.58 -10.23
C SER A 322 -17.46 13.31 -10.67
N ILE A 323 -17.63 14.58 -10.31
CA ILE A 323 -18.85 15.31 -10.66
C ILE A 323 -18.91 15.65 -12.16
N ASP A 324 -17.77 16.04 -12.73
CA ASP A 324 -17.66 16.32 -14.17
C ASP A 324 -17.86 15.03 -14.98
N ALA A 325 -17.25 13.93 -14.52
CA ALA A 325 -17.46 12.61 -15.12
C ALA A 325 -18.94 12.23 -15.11
N LEU A 326 -19.65 12.39 -13.98
CA LEU A 326 -21.07 12.10 -13.86
C LEU A 326 -21.90 12.97 -14.83
N GLY A 327 -21.58 14.28 -14.95
CA GLY A 327 -22.25 15.20 -15.85
C GLY A 327 -22.06 14.88 -17.34
N ASN A 328 -20.94 14.24 -17.69
CA ASN A 328 -20.62 13.87 -19.07
C ASN A 328 -21.17 12.50 -19.49
N ILE A 329 -21.72 11.70 -18.57
CA ILE A 329 -22.35 10.41 -18.90
C ILE A 329 -23.59 10.65 -19.79
N PRO A 330 -23.71 9.96 -20.93
CA PRO A 330 -24.84 10.12 -21.84
C PRO A 330 -26.11 9.38 -21.37
N PHE A 331 -26.73 9.86 -20.29
CA PHE A 331 -27.96 9.27 -19.70
C PHE A 331 -29.16 9.33 -20.63
N ASP A 332 -29.09 10.13 -21.70
CA ASP A 332 -30.11 10.16 -22.77
C ASP A 332 -30.01 8.95 -23.72
N LYS A 333 -28.92 8.19 -23.67
CA LYS A 333 -28.65 7.03 -24.53
C LYS A 333 -28.45 5.74 -23.76
N HIS A 334 -28.02 5.84 -22.51
CA HIS A 334 -27.69 4.69 -21.67
C HIS A 334 -28.38 4.80 -20.32
N GLU A 335 -28.87 3.66 -19.84
CA GLU A 335 -29.45 3.48 -18.52
C GLU A 335 -28.58 2.54 -17.69
N PHE A 336 -28.43 2.84 -16.41
CA PHE A 336 -27.66 2.03 -15.49
C PHE A 336 -28.56 1.44 -14.41
N GLY A 337 -28.44 0.13 -14.18
CA GLY A 337 -29.23 -0.55 -13.14
C GLY A 337 -28.89 -0.03 -11.74
N ILE A 338 -27.60 0.09 -11.46
CA ILE A 338 -27.04 0.56 -10.20
C ILE A 338 -25.98 1.62 -10.48
N ILE A 339 -25.95 2.68 -9.67
CA ILE A 339 -24.89 3.67 -9.69
C ILE A 339 -24.29 3.78 -8.28
N GLN A 340 -22.99 3.62 -8.17
CA GLN A 340 -22.21 3.95 -6.98
C GLN A 340 -21.38 5.20 -7.26
N PHE A 341 -21.70 6.26 -6.55
CA PHE A 341 -21.05 7.55 -6.72
C PHE A 341 -20.27 7.94 -5.48
N GLN A 342 -18.95 8.00 -5.63
CA GLN A 342 -18.06 8.41 -4.55
C GLN A 342 -17.91 9.93 -4.56
N HIS A 343 -18.65 10.61 -3.67
CA HIS A 343 -18.66 12.06 -3.55
C HIS A 343 -17.51 12.62 -2.69
N ASN A 344 -16.90 11.80 -1.87
CA ASN A 344 -15.75 12.17 -1.01
C ASN A 344 -15.97 13.47 -0.22
N SER A 345 -17.20 13.74 0.25
CA SER A 345 -17.56 15.00 0.90
C SER A 345 -16.73 15.33 2.16
N VAL A 346 -16.17 14.33 2.78
CA VAL A 346 -15.23 14.46 3.91
C VAL A 346 -13.95 15.22 3.53
N TRP A 347 -13.49 15.05 2.28
CA TRP A 347 -12.24 15.69 1.81
C TRP A 347 -12.48 16.91 0.92
N TRP A 348 -13.58 16.90 0.15
CA TRP A 348 -13.84 17.94 -0.86
C TRP A 348 -14.99 18.88 -0.49
N GLY A 349 -15.62 18.67 0.68
CA GLY A 349 -16.78 19.42 1.11
C GLY A 349 -18.11 18.88 0.59
N PRO A 350 -19.24 19.44 1.05
CA PRO A 350 -20.57 18.90 0.79
C PRO A 350 -21.06 19.08 -0.66
N ASN A 351 -20.49 20.01 -1.42
CA ASN A 351 -20.98 20.40 -2.75
C ASN A 351 -21.06 19.20 -3.71
N PHE A 352 -20.02 18.36 -3.76
CA PHE A 352 -19.99 17.17 -4.62
C PHE A 352 -21.15 16.22 -4.35
N LYS A 353 -21.48 16.03 -3.07
CA LYS A 353 -22.63 15.23 -2.65
C LYS A 353 -23.96 15.86 -3.05
N GLU A 354 -24.12 17.15 -2.84
CA GLU A 354 -25.37 17.86 -3.15
C GLU A 354 -25.63 17.91 -4.66
N GLU A 355 -24.60 18.18 -5.44
CA GLU A 355 -24.68 18.23 -6.91
C GLU A 355 -24.99 16.86 -7.51
N SER A 356 -24.29 15.80 -7.10
CA SER A 356 -24.56 14.44 -7.57
C SER A 356 -25.96 13.98 -7.21
N ARG A 357 -26.42 14.27 -5.99
CA ARG A 357 -27.78 13.95 -5.53
C ARG A 357 -28.84 14.69 -6.32
N LYS A 358 -28.59 15.97 -6.65
CA LYS A 358 -29.49 16.77 -7.50
C LYS A 358 -29.59 16.17 -8.89
N LEU A 359 -28.46 15.91 -9.56
CA LEU A 359 -28.40 15.37 -10.91
C LEU A 359 -29.09 13.99 -10.99
N LEU A 360 -28.68 13.03 -10.14
CA LEU A 360 -29.21 11.68 -10.18
C LEU A 360 -30.72 11.62 -9.88
N LYS A 361 -31.22 12.46 -8.96
CA LYS A 361 -32.68 12.60 -8.73
C LYS A 361 -33.41 13.18 -9.92
N GLN A 362 -32.85 14.19 -10.62
CA GLN A 362 -33.45 14.81 -11.79
C GLN A 362 -33.62 13.83 -12.95
N ILE A 363 -32.69 12.92 -13.14
CA ILE A 363 -32.77 11.86 -14.16
C ILE A 363 -33.49 10.59 -13.68
N GLY A 364 -34.10 10.64 -12.50
CA GLY A 364 -35.05 9.63 -12.01
C GLY A 364 -34.47 8.49 -11.16
N TYR A 365 -33.19 8.51 -10.80
CA TYR A 365 -32.61 7.50 -9.92
C TYR A 365 -33.06 7.66 -8.48
N ILE A 366 -33.13 6.54 -7.77
CA ILE A 366 -33.54 6.45 -6.38
C ILE A 366 -32.32 6.18 -5.50
N LEU A 367 -32.08 7.07 -4.53
CA LEU A 367 -31.06 6.86 -3.50
C LEU A 367 -31.52 5.73 -2.57
N LEU A 368 -30.87 4.58 -2.67
CA LEU A 368 -31.17 3.42 -1.82
C LEU A 368 -30.40 3.49 -0.51
N VAL A 369 -29.11 3.76 -0.57
CA VAL A 369 -28.24 3.93 0.60
C VAL A 369 -27.45 5.21 0.46
N GLY A 370 -27.73 6.19 1.28
CA GLY A 370 -27.00 7.44 1.30
C GLY A 370 -25.92 7.45 2.38
N ASP A 371 -24.91 8.30 2.19
CA ASP A 371 -23.88 8.56 3.20
C ASP A 371 -23.20 7.28 3.70
N VAL A 372 -22.79 6.41 2.79
CA VAL A 372 -21.98 5.24 3.11
C VAL A 372 -20.64 5.71 3.66
N ALA A 373 -20.25 5.15 4.81
CA ALA A 373 -19.15 5.64 5.63
C ALA A 373 -18.28 4.50 6.17
N VAL A 374 -17.04 4.85 6.52
CA VAL A 374 -16.12 3.99 7.28
C VAL A 374 -16.23 4.23 8.78
N ASP A 375 -16.55 5.46 9.17
CA ASP A 375 -16.70 5.91 10.56
C ASP A 375 -17.75 7.03 10.66
N GLU A 376 -17.99 7.53 11.87
CA GLU A 376 -19.06 8.50 12.17
C GLU A 376 -18.95 9.84 11.42
N ASN A 377 -17.78 10.17 10.87
CA ASN A 377 -17.49 11.45 10.24
C ASN A 377 -17.08 11.34 8.77
N SER A 378 -16.97 10.12 8.24
CA SER A 378 -16.30 9.84 6.96
C SER A 378 -17.26 9.32 5.90
N SER A 379 -18.45 9.94 5.75
CA SER A 379 -19.31 9.57 4.61
C SER A 379 -18.64 9.97 3.29
N TYR A 380 -18.58 9.05 2.35
CA TYR A 380 -17.82 9.27 1.12
C TYR A 380 -18.54 8.83 -0.15
N GLU A 381 -19.60 8.01 -0.06
CA GLU A 381 -20.24 7.37 -1.21
C GLU A 381 -21.76 7.27 -1.03
N ASP A 382 -22.50 7.32 -2.15
CA ASP A 382 -23.95 7.08 -2.24
C ASP A 382 -24.23 5.93 -3.22
N TRP A 383 -25.19 5.06 -2.88
CA TRP A 383 -25.62 3.95 -3.71
C TRP A 383 -27.03 4.16 -4.24
N TRP A 384 -27.15 4.21 -5.55
CA TRP A 384 -28.36 4.52 -6.28
C TRP A 384 -28.83 3.34 -7.10
N VAL A 385 -30.14 3.26 -7.31
CA VAL A 385 -30.76 2.25 -8.16
C VAL A 385 -31.68 2.88 -9.18
N HIS A 386 -31.77 2.24 -10.35
CA HIS A 386 -32.79 2.60 -11.34
C HIS A 386 -34.18 2.27 -10.77
N PRO A 387 -35.25 3.04 -11.10
CA PRO A 387 -36.63 2.84 -10.59
C PRO A 387 -37.15 1.42 -10.72
N MET A 388 -36.78 0.70 -11.78
CA MET A 388 -37.19 -0.70 -11.99
C MET A 388 -36.75 -1.65 -10.86
N TYR A 389 -35.69 -1.33 -10.10
CA TYR A 389 -35.19 -2.15 -8.99
C TYR A 389 -35.68 -1.68 -7.62
N ALA A 390 -36.28 -0.50 -7.51
CA ALA A 390 -36.65 0.11 -6.23
C ALA A 390 -37.70 -0.69 -5.44
N ASN A 391 -38.67 -1.25 -6.14
CA ASN A 391 -39.76 -2.00 -5.50
C ASN A 391 -39.28 -3.34 -4.92
N TYR A 392 -38.39 -4.01 -5.59
CA TYR A 392 -37.86 -5.30 -5.16
C TYR A 392 -36.89 -5.20 -4.00
N LYS A 393 -36.29 -4.05 -3.79
CA LYS A 393 -35.21 -3.84 -2.84
C LYS A 393 -35.53 -2.78 -1.78
N SER A 394 -36.82 -2.52 -1.56
CA SER A 394 -37.27 -1.60 -0.51
C SER A 394 -36.72 -1.95 0.89
N ALA A 395 -36.54 -3.24 1.17
CA ALA A 395 -35.93 -3.72 2.42
C ALA A 395 -34.46 -3.31 2.57
N MET A 396 -33.77 -2.99 1.49
CA MET A 396 -32.37 -2.52 1.48
C MET A 396 -32.29 -0.99 1.66
N LYS A 397 -33.40 -0.27 1.60
CA LYS A 397 -33.39 1.18 1.76
C LYS A 397 -32.99 1.57 3.17
N SER A 398 -31.94 2.39 3.27
CA SER A 398 -31.56 2.94 4.56
C SER A 398 -32.18 4.31 4.80
N ASN A 399 -32.69 4.50 6.03
CA ASN A 399 -33.17 5.79 6.53
C ASN A 399 -32.17 6.44 7.49
N SER A 400 -31.01 5.82 7.71
CA SER A 400 -29.95 6.35 8.55
C SER A 400 -29.28 7.55 7.91
N LYS A 401 -28.86 8.52 8.73
CA LYS A 401 -28.09 9.69 8.24
C LYS A 401 -26.70 9.30 7.77
N ILE A 402 -26.11 8.29 8.41
CA ILE A 402 -24.80 7.72 8.08
C ILE A 402 -24.95 6.21 8.08
N ASN A 403 -24.41 5.55 7.07
CA ASN A 403 -24.48 4.10 6.89
C ASN A 403 -23.07 3.50 6.95
N PHE A 404 -22.72 2.97 8.10
CA PHE A 404 -21.50 2.16 8.23
C PHE A 404 -21.65 0.90 7.38
N ALA A 405 -20.80 0.77 6.38
CA ALA A 405 -20.91 -0.31 5.40
C ALA A 405 -20.97 -1.70 6.04
N TRP A 406 -20.13 -1.97 7.01
CA TRP A 406 -20.17 -3.22 7.77
C TRP A 406 -21.52 -3.43 8.46
N ASN A 407 -21.95 -2.48 9.29
CA ASN A 407 -23.20 -2.59 10.05
C ASN A 407 -24.44 -2.62 9.15
N TYR A 408 -24.34 -2.02 7.97
CA TYR A 408 -25.42 -2.04 6.98
C TYR A 408 -25.52 -3.40 6.28
N MET A 409 -24.39 -4.02 5.91
CA MET A 409 -24.36 -5.24 5.11
C MET A 409 -24.32 -6.53 5.95
N MET A 410 -23.85 -6.47 7.18
CA MET A 410 -23.64 -7.63 8.06
C MET A 410 -24.52 -7.57 9.30
N GLU A 411 -24.96 -8.72 9.81
CA GLU A 411 -25.63 -8.84 11.10
C GLU A 411 -24.98 -9.92 11.94
N LYS A 412 -25.00 -9.74 13.25
CA LYS A 412 -24.51 -10.72 14.22
C LYS A 412 -25.52 -11.87 14.33
N LEU A 413 -25.02 -13.11 14.31
CA LEU A 413 -25.81 -14.34 14.51
C LEU A 413 -26.29 -14.48 15.95
#